data_452791e6b75270e6fec4bbd0d1e0cd0c
#
_entry.id   452791e6b75270e6fec4bbd0d1e0cd0c
#
_cell.length_a   1.000
_cell.length_b   1.000
_cell.length_c   1.000
_cell.angle_alpha   90.00
_cell.angle_beta   90.00
_cell.angle_gamma   90.00
#
_symmetry.space_group_name_H-M   'P 1'
#
loop_
_entity.id
_entity.type
_entity.pdbx_description
1 polymer ?
#
loop_
_entity_poly.entity_id
_entity_poly.type
_entity_poly.pdbx_seq_one_letter_code
_entity_poly.pdbx_strand_id
1 'polypeptide(L)'
;MNATSVTGIPLIIEASLNGSANKDLNPNVPYSDDEIVNDAIACMDAGAALIHNHTSEPIFGGTGKLDVDAYAKPWRTLLSKRPDAILTPTMPVGQEGVPVEVRYSHITTMAEEGLLAQGLCDPGTFNLSIAGEDGLFIGTDSLYRNDMNDSIYYVETCRELGIGISASIFEPSFLKFILAYYRAGKLPTGTMVKFYFGADNLPFGMPPTPASLNAYLGMMGDCDLPWLVSSFGDDCVRCGIAEEAIRLGGHVQVGLEPYGGNRTPSNVELVTEVVALAKKYDRPIATPAMAAGILALPSYPVSYVS
;
A
#
# COMPACT_ATOMS: atom_id res chain seq x y z
N MET A 1 23.63 12.31 -12.88
CA MET A 1 23.68 10.87 -12.58
C MET A 1 23.42 10.13 -13.88
N ASN A 2 24.35 9.28 -14.32
CA ASN A 2 24.15 8.47 -15.51
C ASN A 2 22.97 7.53 -15.25
N ALA A 3 21.96 7.59 -16.14
CA ALA A 3 20.88 6.62 -16.17
C ALA A 3 21.50 5.23 -16.48
N THR A 4 21.94 4.52 -15.45
CA THR A 4 22.10 3.07 -15.56
C THR A 4 20.74 2.51 -15.90
N SER A 5 20.64 1.90 -17.08
CA SER A 5 19.44 1.25 -17.59
C SER A 5 18.84 0.37 -16.50
N VAL A 6 17.67 0.76 -16.00
CA VAL A 6 16.86 0.01 -14.99
C VAL A 6 16.20 -1.22 -15.62
N THR A 7 16.60 -1.59 -16.82
CA THR A 7 16.03 -2.62 -17.68
C THR A 7 16.11 -4.06 -17.13
N GLY A 8 16.61 -4.26 -15.90
CA GLY A 8 16.79 -5.61 -15.34
C GLY A 8 15.91 -5.96 -14.14
N ILE A 9 15.35 -4.97 -13.42
CA ILE A 9 14.54 -5.24 -12.23
C ILE A 9 13.06 -5.32 -12.62
N PRO A 10 12.38 -6.48 -12.43
CA PRO A 10 10.96 -6.58 -12.74
C PRO A 10 10.12 -5.57 -11.96
N LEU A 11 9.10 -5.03 -12.61
CA LEU A 11 8.16 -4.09 -12.01
C LEU A 11 7.17 -4.85 -11.10
N ILE A 12 7.17 -4.54 -9.82
CA ILE A 12 6.10 -4.95 -8.92
C ILE A 12 4.91 -4.01 -9.12
N ILE A 13 3.74 -4.59 -9.36
CA ILE A 13 2.46 -3.88 -9.37
C ILE A 13 1.66 -4.35 -8.16
N GLU A 14 1.25 -3.42 -7.31
CA GLU A 14 0.31 -3.67 -6.23
C GLU A 14 -1.07 -3.17 -6.63
N ALA A 15 -2.08 -4.04 -6.54
CA ALA A 15 -3.48 -3.66 -6.75
C ALA A 15 -4.14 -3.37 -5.40
N SER A 16 -4.61 -2.12 -5.21
CA SER A 16 -5.29 -1.63 -4.02
C SER A 16 -6.78 -1.54 -4.33
N LEU A 17 -7.54 -2.58 -3.91
CA LEU A 17 -8.82 -2.91 -4.55
C LEU A 17 -9.96 -1.95 -4.24
N ASN A 18 -10.14 -1.54 -2.98
CA ASN A 18 -11.38 -0.86 -2.57
C ASN A 18 -11.17 0.31 -1.59
N GLY A 19 -10.43 0.17 -0.50
CA GLY A 19 -10.20 1.23 0.47
C GLY A 19 -11.49 1.90 0.96
N SER A 20 -11.49 3.23 0.96
CA SER A 20 -12.66 4.07 1.23
C SER A 20 -13.46 4.42 -0.03
N ALA A 21 -13.18 3.76 -1.17
CA ALA A 21 -13.86 4.03 -2.42
C ALA A 21 -15.37 3.72 -2.33
N ASN A 22 -16.18 4.57 -2.94
CA ASN A 22 -17.63 4.48 -2.86
C ASN A 22 -18.19 3.76 -4.08
N LYS A 23 -18.89 2.64 -3.86
CA LYS A 23 -19.52 1.84 -4.90
C LYS A 23 -20.63 2.59 -5.66
N ASP A 24 -21.28 3.59 -5.02
CA ASP A 24 -22.27 4.43 -5.69
C ASP A 24 -21.63 5.39 -6.71
N LEU A 25 -20.37 5.74 -6.51
CA LEU A 25 -19.59 6.58 -7.44
C LEU A 25 -18.88 5.76 -8.52
N ASN A 26 -18.44 4.55 -8.17
CA ASN A 26 -17.85 3.61 -9.11
C ASN A 26 -18.37 2.19 -8.83
N PRO A 27 -19.26 1.64 -9.68
CA PRO A 27 -19.85 0.33 -9.45
C PRO A 27 -18.88 -0.83 -9.48
N ASN A 28 -17.63 -0.62 -9.97
CA ASN A 28 -16.59 -1.63 -10.04
C ASN A 28 -15.87 -1.83 -8.70
N VAL A 29 -16.16 -1.03 -7.66
CA VAL A 29 -15.54 -1.20 -6.33
C VAL A 29 -15.98 -2.54 -5.73
N PRO A 30 -15.07 -3.51 -5.44
CA PRO A 30 -15.44 -4.76 -4.80
C PRO A 30 -15.73 -4.52 -3.32
N TYR A 31 -16.83 -5.08 -2.82
CA TYR A 31 -17.29 -4.87 -1.45
C TYR A 31 -17.50 -6.17 -0.67
N SER A 32 -18.16 -7.17 -1.29
CA SER A 32 -18.36 -8.47 -0.66
C SER A 32 -17.11 -9.36 -0.75
N ASP A 33 -17.04 -10.38 0.12
CA ASP A 33 -15.95 -11.37 0.12
C ASP A 33 -15.70 -11.94 -1.29
N ASP A 34 -16.78 -12.32 -1.99
CA ASP A 34 -16.69 -12.92 -3.32
C ASP A 34 -16.20 -11.90 -4.37
N GLU A 35 -16.65 -10.65 -4.29
CA GLU A 35 -16.20 -9.58 -5.18
C GLU A 35 -14.71 -9.31 -4.96
N ILE A 36 -14.26 -9.22 -3.70
CA ILE A 36 -12.83 -9.01 -3.35
C ILE A 36 -11.97 -10.16 -3.87
N VAL A 37 -12.39 -11.40 -3.65
CA VAL A 37 -11.64 -12.59 -4.11
C VAL A 37 -11.55 -12.62 -5.64
N ASN A 38 -12.67 -12.38 -6.33
CA ASN A 38 -12.69 -12.45 -7.80
C ASN A 38 -11.89 -11.30 -8.43
N ASP A 39 -11.99 -10.09 -7.89
CA ASP A 39 -11.25 -8.94 -8.39
C ASP A 39 -9.75 -9.07 -8.11
N ALA A 40 -9.36 -9.58 -6.93
CA ALA A 40 -7.97 -9.90 -6.62
C ALA A 40 -7.35 -10.89 -7.62
N ILE A 41 -8.06 -11.99 -7.93
CA ILE A 41 -7.60 -12.98 -8.92
C ILE A 41 -7.46 -12.34 -10.30
N ALA A 42 -8.46 -11.55 -10.72
CA ALA A 42 -8.43 -10.87 -12.01
C ALA A 42 -7.27 -9.86 -12.11
N CYS A 43 -6.98 -9.12 -11.03
CA CYS A 43 -5.82 -8.22 -10.95
C CYS A 43 -4.49 -8.98 -11.03
N MET A 44 -4.38 -10.14 -10.34
CA MET A 44 -3.18 -10.99 -10.42
C MET A 44 -2.98 -11.55 -11.84
N ASP A 45 -4.06 -11.96 -12.50
CA ASP A 45 -4.00 -12.44 -13.88
C ASP A 45 -3.65 -11.32 -14.87
N ALA A 46 -4.00 -10.07 -14.56
CA ALA A 46 -3.60 -8.88 -15.31
C ALA A 46 -2.14 -8.46 -15.08
N GLY A 47 -1.49 -8.94 -14.01
CA GLY A 47 -0.08 -8.68 -13.73
C GLY A 47 0.21 -8.06 -12.35
N ALA A 48 -0.77 -7.95 -11.46
CA ALA A 48 -0.50 -7.54 -10.08
C ALA A 48 0.24 -8.67 -9.32
N ALA A 49 1.29 -8.32 -8.60
CA ALA A 49 2.05 -9.24 -7.77
C ALA A 49 1.67 -9.16 -6.28
N LEU A 50 1.16 -8.01 -5.85
CA LEU A 50 0.66 -7.76 -4.50
C LEU A 50 -0.80 -7.32 -4.56
N ILE A 51 -1.57 -7.70 -3.56
CA ILE A 51 -2.96 -7.31 -3.40
C ILE A 51 -3.13 -6.63 -2.04
N HIS A 52 -3.68 -5.43 -2.05
CA HIS A 52 -4.13 -4.72 -0.88
C HIS A 52 -5.65 -4.57 -0.93
N ASN A 53 -6.32 -4.84 0.18
CA ASN A 53 -7.76 -4.62 0.28
C ASN A 53 -8.18 -4.23 1.70
N HIS A 54 -9.31 -3.55 1.77
CA HIS A 54 -10.07 -3.34 3.00
C HIS A 54 -11.20 -4.36 3.11
N THR A 55 -11.74 -4.51 4.31
CA THR A 55 -12.99 -5.26 4.53
C THR A 55 -14.19 -4.35 4.31
N SER A 56 -15.39 -4.89 4.46
CA SER A 56 -16.62 -4.08 4.45
C SER A 56 -16.80 -3.22 5.72
N GLU A 57 -15.90 -3.32 6.69
CA GLU A 57 -15.95 -2.50 7.89
C GLU A 57 -15.56 -1.05 7.59
N PRO A 58 -16.22 -0.06 8.22
CA PRO A 58 -15.88 1.34 8.00
C PRO A 58 -14.47 1.66 8.53
N ILE A 59 -13.69 2.34 7.71
CA ILE A 59 -12.34 2.82 8.09
C ILE A 59 -12.45 3.96 9.10
N PHE A 60 -13.46 4.82 8.92
CA PHE A 60 -13.71 5.99 9.76
C PHE A 60 -14.89 5.74 10.68
N GLY A 61 -14.79 6.21 11.93
CA GLY A 61 -15.88 6.12 12.90
C GLY A 61 -16.17 4.71 13.44
N GLY A 62 -15.33 3.74 13.12
CA GLY A 62 -15.41 2.38 13.67
C GLY A 62 -14.88 2.28 15.10
N THR A 63 -14.71 1.06 15.60
CA THR A 63 -14.21 0.78 16.96
C THR A 63 -12.70 0.98 17.12
N GLY A 64 -11.97 1.26 16.04
CA GLY A 64 -10.51 1.25 16.02
C GLY A 64 -9.90 -0.16 16.05
N LYS A 65 -10.73 -1.18 15.95
CA LYS A 65 -10.34 -2.59 15.83
C LYS A 65 -10.99 -3.17 14.58
N LEU A 66 -10.20 -3.83 13.75
CA LEU A 66 -10.70 -4.57 12.59
C LEU A 66 -10.98 -6.02 12.98
N ASP A 67 -12.05 -6.58 12.41
CA ASP A 67 -12.39 -7.97 12.60
C ASP A 67 -11.44 -8.86 11.79
N VAL A 68 -10.75 -9.77 12.48
CA VAL A 68 -9.84 -10.73 11.84
C VAL A 68 -10.59 -11.61 10.84
N ASP A 69 -11.78 -12.10 11.18
CA ASP A 69 -12.54 -13.00 10.31
C ASP A 69 -13.00 -12.30 9.01
N ALA A 70 -13.23 -10.99 9.07
CA ALA A 70 -13.55 -10.20 7.88
C ALA A 70 -12.41 -10.17 6.85
N TYR A 71 -11.15 -10.33 7.29
CA TYR A 71 -10.00 -10.54 6.42
C TYR A 71 -9.73 -12.00 6.14
N ALA A 72 -9.66 -12.80 7.19
CA ALA A 72 -9.17 -14.18 7.12
C ALA A 72 -10.04 -15.06 6.21
N LYS A 73 -11.34 -14.89 6.23
CA LYS A 73 -12.28 -15.69 5.42
C LYS A 73 -12.09 -15.50 3.90
N PRO A 74 -12.17 -14.27 3.33
CA PRO A 74 -11.89 -14.06 1.91
C PRO A 74 -10.43 -14.41 1.55
N TRP A 75 -9.47 -14.14 2.42
CA TRP A 75 -8.07 -14.45 2.16
C TRP A 75 -7.77 -15.95 2.11
N ARG A 76 -8.35 -16.76 2.99
CA ARG A 76 -8.24 -18.23 2.89
C ARG A 76 -8.85 -18.73 1.59
N THR A 77 -9.99 -18.16 1.14
CA THR A 77 -10.59 -18.49 -0.14
C THR A 77 -9.68 -18.09 -1.32
N LEU A 78 -9.09 -16.91 -1.28
CA LEU A 78 -8.14 -16.44 -2.28
C LEU A 78 -6.89 -17.34 -2.33
N LEU A 79 -6.26 -17.59 -1.20
CA LEU A 79 -5.05 -18.43 -1.09
C LEU A 79 -5.29 -19.89 -1.50
N SER A 80 -6.50 -20.42 -1.31
CA SER A 80 -6.86 -21.76 -1.82
C SER A 80 -6.85 -21.86 -3.35
N LYS A 81 -7.11 -20.73 -4.04
CA LYS A 81 -7.13 -20.64 -5.51
C LYS A 81 -5.79 -20.11 -6.06
N ARG A 82 -5.15 -19.23 -5.33
CA ARG A 82 -3.90 -18.55 -5.67
C ARG A 82 -2.95 -18.60 -4.47
N PRO A 83 -2.29 -19.74 -4.23
CA PRO A 83 -1.36 -19.89 -3.10
C PRO A 83 -0.12 -19.01 -3.23
N ASP A 84 0.08 -18.42 -4.40
CA ASP A 84 1.14 -17.46 -4.70
C ASP A 84 0.77 -16.00 -4.36
N ALA A 85 -0.44 -15.72 -3.87
CA ALA A 85 -0.84 -14.35 -3.55
C ALA A 85 -0.03 -13.76 -2.39
N ILE A 86 0.38 -12.49 -2.55
CA ILE A 86 0.96 -11.66 -1.48
C ILE A 86 -0.10 -10.64 -1.08
N LEU A 87 -0.57 -10.75 0.16
CA LEU A 87 -1.72 -10.00 0.66
C LEU A 87 -1.30 -9.01 1.73
N THR A 88 -1.83 -7.80 1.69
CA THR A 88 -1.61 -6.75 2.69
C THR A 88 -2.96 -6.18 3.14
N PRO A 89 -3.26 -6.15 4.47
CA PRO A 89 -4.48 -5.57 5.00
C PRO A 89 -4.35 -4.04 5.12
N THR A 90 -5.39 -3.36 5.59
CA THR A 90 -5.31 -1.95 5.99
C THR A 90 -5.06 -1.79 7.49
N MET A 91 -4.80 -0.55 7.89
CA MET A 91 -4.81 -0.10 9.28
C MET A 91 -6.13 0.61 9.60
N PRO A 92 -6.73 0.40 10.79
CA PRO A 92 -7.81 1.26 11.21
C PRO A 92 -7.28 2.68 11.45
N VAL A 93 -8.07 3.68 11.13
CA VAL A 93 -7.75 5.06 11.50
C VAL A 93 -7.66 5.14 13.03
N GLY A 94 -6.53 5.66 13.53
CA GLY A 94 -6.26 5.72 14.95
C GLY A 94 -7.35 6.51 15.70
N GLN A 95 -8.00 5.86 16.65
CA GLN A 95 -8.98 6.50 17.52
C GLN A 95 -8.33 6.86 18.86
N GLU A 96 -8.73 8.00 19.40
CA GLU A 96 -8.26 8.43 20.72
C GLU A 96 -8.67 7.41 21.79
N GLY A 97 -7.70 7.02 22.60
CA GLY A 97 -7.91 6.06 23.70
C GLY A 97 -7.95 4.58 23.31
N VAL A 98 -7.80 4.22 22.03
CA VAL A 98 -7.67 2.82 21.62
C VAL A 98 -6.19 2.44 21.59
N PRO A 99 -5.74 1.49 22.43
CA PRO A 99 -4.34 1.05 22.45
C PRO A 99 -3.87 0.52 21.09
N VAL A 100 -2.59 0.73 20.77
CA VAL A 100 -2.01 0.28 19.51
C VAL A 100 -2.10 -1.24 19.34
N GLU A 101 -1.96 -2.00 20.40
CA GLU A 101 -2.09 -3.45 20.40
C GLU A 101 -3.48 -3.92 19.95
N VAL A 102 -4.53 -3.16 20.29
CA VAL A 102 -5.90 -3.43 19.84
C VAL A 102 -6.06 -3.07 18.36
N ARG A 103 -5.55 -1.91 17.96
CA ARG A 103 -5.61 -1.45 16.55
C ARG A 103 -4.83 -2.36 15.61
N TYR A 104 -3.73 -2.96 16.07
CA TYR A 104 -2.85 -3.83 15.29
C TYR A 104 -3.18 -5.34 15.42
N SER A 105 -4.14 -5.70 16.26
CA SER A 105 -4.42 -7.10 16.61
C SER A 105 -4.77 -8.00 15.41
N HIS A 106 -5.40 -7.45 14.37
CA HIS A 106 -5.69 -8.21 13.15
C HIS A 106 -4.41 -8.62 12.40
N ILE A 107 -3.40 -7.74 12.34
CA ILE A 107 -2.09 -8.03 11.73
C ILE A 107 -1.38 -9.14 12.51
N THR A 108 -1.32 -9.02 13.84
CA THR A 108 -0.64 -10.05 14.67
C THR A 108 -1.31 -11.40 14.53
N THR A 109 -2.64 -11.46 14.62
CA THR A 109 -3.38 -12.73 14.49
C THR A 109 -3.22 -13.34 13.09
N MET A 110 -3.36 -12.54 12.02
CA MET A 110 -3.20 -13.06 10.66
C MET A 110 -1.76 -13.51 10.36
N ALA A 111 -0.76 -12.86 10.96
CA ALA A 111 0.64 -13.29 10.85
C ALA A 111 0.86 -14.65 11.55
N GLU A 112 0.33 -14.81 12.76
CA GLU A 112 0.38 -16.06 13.52
C GLU A 112 -0.34 -17.21 12.80
N GLU A 113 -1.40 -16.92 12.06
CA GLU A 113 -2.11 -17.87 11.22
C GLU A 113 -1.40 -18.13 9.87
N GLY A 114 -0.30 -17.44 9.58
CA GLY A 114 0.44 -17.58 8.34
C GLY A 114 -0.28 -17.05 7.10
N LEU A 115 -1.18 -16.08 7.26
CA LEU A 115 -1.96 -15.50 6.16
C LEU A 115 -1.26 -14.32 5.47
N LEU A 116 -0.26 -13.71 6.08
CA LEU A 116 0.43 -12.55 5.51
C LEU A 116 1.95 -12.62 5.67
N ALA A 117 2.66 -12.03 4.72
CA ALA A 117 4.12 -11.93 4.71
C ALA A 117 4.65 -10.53 5.05
N GLN A 118 3.79 -9.53 5.04
CA GLN A 118 4.09 -8.15 5.42
C GLN A 118 2.99 -7.56 6.28
N GLY A 119 3.37 -6.96 7.40
CA GLY A 119 2.51 -6.05 8.16
C GLY A 119 2.57 -4.64 7.59
N LEU A 120 1.72 -3.75 8.09
CA LEU A 120 1.73 -2.33 7.75
C LEU A 120 2.47 -1.51 8.80
N CYS A 121 3.08 -0.43 8.37
CA CYS A 121 3.63 0.60 9.24
C CYS A 121 3.38 1.98 8.61
N ASP A 122 2.48 2.73 9.23
CA ASP A 122 2.16 4.11 8.88
C ASP A 122 2.70 5.03 9.99
N PRO A 123 4.00 5.41 9.94
CA PRO A 123 4.72 5.91 11.12
C PRO A 123 4.55 7.41 11.33
N GLY A 124 3.30 7.87 11.53
CA GLY A 124 3.03 9.28 11.82
C GLY A 124 1.56 9.67 11.77
N THR A 125 1.34 10.96 11.95
CA THR A 125 0.03 11.58 12.07
C THR A 125 -0.13 12.69 11.05
N PHE A 126 -1.30 12.77 10.41
CA PHE A 126 -1.67 13.88 9.52
C PHE A 126 -3.17 14.20 9.63
N ASN A 127 -3.56 15.40 9.15
CA ASN A 127 -4.96 15.79 9.11
C ASN A 127 -5.70 15.10 7.98
N LEU A 128 -6.88 14.55 8.28
CA LEU A 128 -7.81 14.04 7.29
C LEU A 128 -8.84 15.12 6.96
N SER A 129 -8.83 15.59 5.73
CA SER A 129 -9.79 16.54 5.20
C SER A 129 -9.82 16.45 3.67
N ILE A 130 -10.70 17.22 3.08
CA ILE A 130 -10.81 17.39 1.63
C ILE A 130 -11.07 18.87 1.35
N ALA A 131 -10.63 19.36 0.19
CA ALA A 131 -10.98 20.72 -0.24
C ALA A 131 -12.46 20.80 -0.63
N GLY A 132 -13.11 21.87 -0.21
CA GLY A 132 -14.46 22.25 -0.64
C GLY A 132 -14.46 22.84 -2.06
N GLU A 133 -15.65 23.26 -2.51
CA GLU A 133 -15.83 23.85 -3.84
C GLU A 133 -15.04 25.16 -4.04
N ASP A 134 -14.73 25.86 -2.96
CA ASP A 134 -13.91 27.09 -2.95
C ASP A 134 -12.38 26.81 -2.98
N GLY A 135 -11.98 25.52 -2.97
CA GLY A 135 -10.58 25.10 -2.93
C GLY A 135 -9.92 25.18 -1.55
N LEU A 136 -10.66 25.57 -0.51
CA LEU A 136 -10.15 25.58 0.86
C LEU A 136 -10.47 24.26 1.57
N PHE A 137 -9.54 23.79 2.43
CA PHE A 137 -9.76 22.58 3.18
C PHE A 137 -10.89 22.74 4.21
N ILE A 138 -11.79 21.79 4.24
CA ILE A 138 -12.90 21.74 5.20
C ILE A 138 -12.33 21.41 6.59
N GLY A 139 -12.70 22.22 7.60
CA GLY A 139 -12.32 21.95 8.97
C GLY A 139 -12.96 20.64 9.47
N THR A 140 -12.13 19.75 10.00
CA THR A 140 -12.56 18.48 10.60
C THR A 140 -11.77 18.21 11.86
N ASP A 141 -12.32 17.40 12.76
CA ASP A 141 -11.60 16.86 13.92
C ASP A 141 -10.93 15.51 13.59
N SER A 142 -10.90 15.14 12.30
CA SER A 142 -10.39 13.85 11.85
C SER A 142 -8.87 13.88 11.68
N LEU A 143 -8.19 13.02 12.42
CA LEU A 143 -6.75 12.79 12.32
C LEU A 143 -6.50 11.33 11.92
N TYR A 144 -5.62 11.14 10.95
CA TYR A 144 -4.92 9.86 10.83
C TYR A 144 -3.81 9.86 11.87
N ARG A 145 -4.01 9.11 12.97
CA ARG A 145 -3.19 9.26 14.15
C ARG A 145 -2.41 7.99 14.45
N ASN A 146 -1.09 8.11 14.32
CA ASN A 146 -0.14 7.16 14.87
C ASN A 146 0.99 7.96 15.50
N ASP A 147 1.14 7.88 16.81
CA ASP A 147 2.22 8.57 17.49
C ASP A 147 3.55 7.77 17.37
N MET A 148 4.60 8.26 18.01
CA MET A 148 5.91 7.63 17.93
C MET A 148 5.94 6.25 18.59
N ASN A 149 5.17 6.04 19.67
CA ASN A 149 5.10 4.72 20.33
C ASN A 149 4.35 3.72 19.45
N ASP A 150 3.26 4.15 18.79
CA ASP A 150 2.54 3.34 17.81
C ASP A 150 3.49 2.90 16.68
N SER A 151 4.24 3.83 16.14
CA SER A 151 5.18 3.58 15.05
C SER A 151 6.30 2.60 15.44
N ILE A 152 6.82 2.73 16.66
CA ILE A 152 7.79 1.78 17.24
C ILE A 152 7.16 0.39 17.39
N TYR A 153 5.94 0.33 17.91
CA TYR A 153 5.21 -0.92 18.10
C TYR A 153 5.04 -1.68 16.77
N TYR A 154 4.67 -1.02 15.69
CA TYR A 154 4.52 -1.65 14.37
C TYR A 154 5.80 -2.32 13.90
N VAL A 155 6.93 -1.61 13.97
CA VAL A 155 8.22 -2.15 13.52
C VAL A 155 8.67 -3.31 14.41
N GLU A 156 8.62 -3.15 15.74
CA GLU A 156 9.07 -4.18 16.66
C GLU A 156 8.18 -5.44 16.56
N THR A 157 6.87 -5.28 16.44
CA THR A 157 5.92 -6.40 16.28
C THR A 157 6.19 -7.17 14.97
N CYS A 158 6.35 -6.49 13.84
CA CYS A 158 6.69 -7.17 12.58
C CYS A 158 8.03 -7.92 12.67
N ARG A 159 9.01 -7.32 13.35
CA ARG A 159 10.32 -7.96 13.59
C ARG A 159 10.20 -9.20 14.45
N GLU A 160 9.41 -9.17 15.52
CA GLU A 160 9.16 -10.31 16.42
C GLU A 160 8.39 -11.44 15.73
N LEU A 161 7.43 -11.09 14.88
CA LEU A 161 6.65 -12.05 14.08
C LEU A 161 7.44 -12.60 12.88
N GLY A 162 8.61 -12.05 12.56
CA GLY A 162 9.41 -12.48 11.42
C GLY A 162 8.74 -12.19 10.07
N ILE A 163 7.94 -11.13 9.97
CA ILE A 163 7.31 -10.67 8.73
C ILE A 163 7.92 -9.35 8.25
N GLY A 164 7.79 -9.07 6.95
CA GLY A 164 8.22 -7.80 6.37
C GLY A 164 7.32 -6.62 6.76
N ILE A 165 7.70 -5.43 6.30
CA ILE A 165 6.92 -4.20 6.50
C ILE A 165 6.59 -3.55 5.16
N SER A 166 5.32 -3.24 4.98
CA SER A 166 4.82 -2.28 3.99
C SER A 166 4.74 -0.90 4.67
N ALA A 167 5.75 -0.05 4.45
CA ALA A 167 5.88 1.25 5.12
C ALA A 167 5.24 2.36 4.29
N SER A 168 4.11 2.90 4.75
CA SER A 168 3.38 3.97 4.07
C SER A 168 3.95 5.35 4.42
N ILE A 169 4.38 6.08 3.41
CA ILE A 169 4.99 7.40 3.55
C ILE A 169 4.03 8.45 3.00
N PHE A 170 3.15 8.94 3.84
CA PHE A 170 2.25 10.06 3.51
C PHE A 170 2.97 11.41 3.65
N GLU A 171 3.93 11.52 4.58
CA GLU A 171 4.67 12.74 4.85
C GLU A 171 6.18 12.48 4.95
N PRO A 172 7.04 13.46 4.65
CA PRO A 172 8.49 13.30 4.74
C PRO A 172 9.00 12.87 6.13
N SER A 173 8.27 13.21 7.19
CA SER A 173 8.58 12.80 8.56
C SER A 173 8.47 11.28 8.76
N PHE A 174 7.54 10.63 8.05
CA PHE A 174 7.37 9.16 8.09
C PHE A 174 8.59 8.46 7.51
N LEU A 175 9.11 8.97 6.39
CA LEU A 175 10.32 8.44 5.80
C LEU A 175 11.52 8.58 6.75
N LYS A 176 11.64 9.70 7.48
CA LYS A 176 12.71 9.89 8.47
C LYS A 176 12.71 8.80 9.54
N PHE A 177 11.53 8.39 10.00
CA PHE A 177 11.38 7.31 10.97
C PHE A 177 11.91 5.99 10.40
N ILE A 178 11.47 5.59 9.22
CA ILE A 178 11.92 4.35 8.55
C ILE A 178 13.42 4.38 8.30
N LEU A 179 13.96 5.50 7.81
CA LEU A 179 15.40 5.64 7.57
C LEU A 179 16.24 5.59 8.87
N ALA A 180 15.69 6.00 10.01
CA ALA A 180 16.37 5.86 11.30
C ALA A 180 16.51 4.38 11.67
N TYR A 181 15.46 3.58 11.51
CA TYR A 181 15.51 2.13 11.72
C TYR A 181 16.41 1.42 10.71
N TYR A 182 16.36 1.83 9.43
CA TYR A 182 17.26 1.32 8.39
C TYR A 182 18.72 1.51 8.77
N ARG A 183 19.13 2.74 9.12
CA ARG A 183 20.53 3.06 9.51
C ARG A 183 20.97 2.34 10.78
N ALA A 184 20.04 2.04 11.68
CA ALA A 184 20.30 1.27 12.88
C ALA A 184 20.37 -0.25 12.64
N GLY A 185 20.06 -0.73 11.41
CA GLY A 185 19.99 -2.15 11.08
C GLY A 185 18.88 -2.90 11.83
N LYS A 186 17.76 -2.19 12.13
CA LYS A 186 16.65 -2.72 12.94
C LYS A 186 15.35 -2.91 12.17
N LEU A 187 15.32 -2.61 10.87
CA LEU A 187 14.17 -2.96 10.05
C LEU A 187 14.10 -4.48 9.83
N PRO A 188 12.91 -5.10 9.87
CA PRO A 188 12.76 -6.48 9.45
C PRO A 188 13.07 -6.64 7.97
N THR A 189 13.60 -7.81 7.61
CA THR A 189 13.73 -8.23 6.21
C THR A 189 12.34 -8.21 5.55
N GLY A 190 12.27 -7.84 4.28
CA GLY A 190 10.97 -7.73 3.59
C GLY A 190 10.33 -6.36 3.73
N THR A 191 11.06 -5.34 4.18
CA THR A 191 10.56 -3.97 4.24
C THR A 191 10.55 -3.31 2.87
N MET A 192 9.43 -2.68 2.52
CA MET A 192 9.26 -1.85 1.32
C MET A 192 8.72 -0.47 1.71
N VAL A 193 9.19 0.57 1.03
CA VAL A 193 8.72 1.95 1.20
C VAL A 193 7.63 2.26 0.17
N LYS A 194 6.50 2.79 0.60
CA LYS A 194 5.40 3.24 -0.27
C LYS A 194 5.25 4.75 -0.20
N PHE A 195 5.62 5.46 -1.25
CA PHE A 195 5.42 6.91 -1.33
C PHE A 195 3.99 7.21 -1.78
N TYR A 196 3.19 7.73 -0.88
CA TYR A 196 1.83 8.17 -1.12
C TYR A 196 1.79 9.67 -1.41
N PHE A 197 1.49 10.00 -2.66
CA PHE A 197 1.28 11.38 -3.08
C PHE A 197 -0.19 11.76 -2.92
N GLY A 198 -0.46 13.03 -2.63
CA GLY A 198 -1.81 13.57 -2.50
C GLY A 198 -2.11 14.55 -3.64
N ALA A 199 -3.32 14.46 -4.19
CA ALA A 199 -3.82 15.46 -5.13
C ALA A 199 -4.10 16.80 -4.40
N ASP A 200 -4.28 17.87 -5.14
CA ASP A 200 -4.45 19.24 -4.60
C ASP A 200 -5.66 19.39 -3.66
N ASN A 201 -6.63 18.48 -3.75
CA ASN A 201 -7.80 18.46 -2.87
C ASN A 201 -7.59 17.75 -1.53
N LEU A 202 -6.39 17.21 -1.26
CA LEU A 202 -6.04 16.52 -0.02
C LEU A 202 -5.00 17.34 0.76
N PRO A 203 -5.13 17.50 2.11
CA PRO A 203 -4.19 18.28 2.91
C PRO A 203 -2.90 17.53 3.25
N PHE A 204 -2.76 16.30 2.83
CA PHE A 204 -1.62 15.43 3.10
C PHE A 204 -1.01 14.88 1.81
N GLY A 205 0.23 14.45 1.93
CA GLY A 205 1.01 13.95 0.82
C GLY A 205 1.63 15.08 -0.01
N MET A 206 2.82 14.87 -0.50
CA MET A 206 3.41 15.77 -1.51
C MET A 206 2.65 15.59 -2.84
N PRO A 207 2.55 16.64 -3.69
CA PRO A 207 1.88 16.53 -4.97
C PRO A 207 2.54 15.46 -5.86
N PRO A 208 1.78 14.74 -6.72
CA PRO A 208 2.30 13.65 -7.55
C PRO A 208 3.16 14.16 -8.72
N THR A 209 4.32 14.72 -8.41
CA THR A 209 5.24 15.33 -9.39
C THR A 209 6.61 14.65 -9.37
N PRO A 210 7.36 14.71 -10.50
CA PRO A 210 8.75 14.26 -10.51
C PRO A 210 9.63 14.95 -9.46
N ALA A 211 9.36 16.22 -9.16
CA ALA A 211 10.12 16.97 -8.14
C ALA A 211 9.90 16.38 -6.73
N SER A 212 8.66 16.06 -6.39
CA SER A 212 8.30 15.44 -5.11
C SER A 212 8.92 14.05 -4.96
N LEU A 213 8.86 13.22 -6.00
CA LEU A 213 9.50 11.91 -6.00
C LEU A 213 11.03 12.04 -5.84
N ASN A 214 11.66 12.95 -6.57
CA ASN A 214 13.09 13.19 -6.44
C ASN A 214 13.48 13.70 -5.03
N ALA A 215 12.61 14.46 -4.37
CA ALA A 215 12.83 14.87 -2.97
C ALA A 215 12.85 13.66 -2.04
N TYR A 216 11.89 12.73 -2.15
CA TYR A 216 11.89 11.49 -1.38
C TYR A 216 13.10 10.62 -1.68
N LEU A 217 13.45 10.42 -2.96
CA LEU A 217 14.64 9.65 -3.34
C LEU A 217 15.94 10.31 -2.84
N GLY A 218 15.99 11.64 -2.83
CA GLY A 218 17.08 12.39 -2.22
C GLY A 218 17.18 12.16 -0.70
N MET A 219 16.07 12.00 0.00
CA MET A 219 16.06 11.66 1.43
C MET A 219 16.50 10.21 1.67
N MET A 220 16.16 9.26 0.79
CA MET A 220 16.64 7.88 0.87
C MET A 220 18.15 7.80 0.78
N GLY A 221 18.77 8.63 -0.08
CA GLY A 221 20.23 8.62 -0.25
C GLY A 221 20.74 7.24 -0.68
N ASP A 222 21.56 6.61 0.18
CA ASP A 222 22.13 5.27 -0.07
C ASP A 222 21.24 4.12 0.44
N CYS A 223 19.99 4.41 0.87
CA CYS A 223 19.04 3.38 1.27
C CYS A 223 18.59 2.58 0.05
N ASP A 224 18.79 1.26 0.09
CA ASP A 224 18.50 0.33 -1.00
C ASP A 224 17.15 -0.41 -0.86
N LEU A 225 16.30 0.02 0.06
CA LEU A 225 14.98 -0.56 0.21
C LEU A 225 14.17 -0.42 -1.09
N PRO A 226 13.46 -1.49 -1.51
CA PRO A 226 12.48 -1.39 -2.59
C PRO A 226 11.45 -0.30 -2.27
N TRP A 227 11.02 0.43 -3.29
CA TRP A 227 10.04 1.50 -3.14
C TRP A 227 9.01 1.50 -4.26
N LEU A 228 7.81 1.93 -3.94
CA LEU A 228 6.75 2.16 -4.91
C LEU A 228 6.13 3.55 -4.74
N VAL A 229 5.34 3.94 -5.74
CA VAL A 229 4.51 5.15 -5.72
C VAL A 229 3.03 4.82 -5.80
N SER A 230 2.21 5.65 -5.17
CA SER A 230 0.76 5.73 -5.38
C SER A 230 0.32 7.18 -5.28
N SER A 231 -0.86 7.50 -5.81
CA SER A 231 -1.42 8.85 -5.73
C SER A 231 -2.87 8.80 -5.26
N PHE A 232 -3.13 9.37 -4.09
CA PHE A 232 -4.48 9.52 -3.56
C PHE A 232 -5.18 10.74 -4.14
N GLY A 233 -6.42 10.57 -4.54
CA GLY A 233 -7.24 11.65 -5.09
C GLY A 233 -6.92 12.01 -6.55
N ASP A 234 -6.07 11.24 -7.24
CA ASP A 234 -5.70 11.43 -8.64
C ASP A 234 -5.66 10.09 -9.39
N ASP A 235 -5.41 10.12 -10.69
CA ASP A 235 -5.13 8.95 -11.52
C ASP A 235 -3.60 8.78 -11.61
N CYS A 236 -3.06 7.83 -10.88
CA CYS A 236 -1.61 7.59 -10.73
C CYS A 236 -0.88 7.41 -12.08
N VAL A 237 -1.57 6.86 -13.10
CA VAL A 237 -1.02 6.68 -14.44
C VAL A 237 -1.07 8.00 -15.21
N ARG A 238 -2.20 8.71 -15.16
CA ARG A 238 -2.42 9.92 -15.97
C ARG A 238 -1.72 11.16 -15.44
N CYS A 239 -1.52 11.28 -14.12
CA CYS A 239 -0.70 12.34 -13.55
C CYS A 239 0.80 12.16 -13.83
N GLY A 240 1.22 10.97 -14.32
CA GLY A 240 2.57 10.66 -14.76
C GLY A 240 3.51 10.16 -13.67
N ILE A 241 3.09 10.07 -12.41
CA ILE A 241 3.98 9.64 -11.33
C ILE A 241 4.33 8.14 -11.43
N ALA A 242 3.39 7.29 -11.93
CA ALA A 242 3.65 5.89 -12.22
C ALA A 242 4.74 5.73 -13.30
N GLU A 243 4.67 6.53 -14.38
CA GLU A 243 5.67 6.51 -15.45
C GLU A 243 7.05 6.91 -14.92
N GLU A 244 7.13 7.95 -14.10
CA GLU A 244 8.39 8.41 -13.52
C GLU A 244 9.00 7.35 -12.59
N ALA A 245 8.17 6.67 -11.77
CA ALA A 245 8.62 5.58 -10.91
C ALA A 245 9.17 4.41 -11.74
N ILE A 246 8.46 3.99 -12.79
CA ILE A 246 8.91 2.92 -13.69
C ILE A 246 10.25 3.26 -14.31
N ARG A 247 10.44 4.51 -14.75
CA ARG A 247 11.68 5.01 -15.38
C ARG A 247 12.85 5.02 -14.40
N LEU A 248 12.59 5.30 -13.10
CA LEU A 248 13.62 5.41 -12.06
C LEU A 248 13.88 4.09 -11.30
N GLY A 249 13.19 3.00 -11.65
CA GLY A 249 13.40 1.68 -11.04
C GLY A 249 12.50 1.37 -9.84
N GLY A 250 11.59 2.27 -9.50
CA GLY A 250 10.58 2.04 -8.49
C GLY A 250 9.45 1.12 -8.98
N HIS A 251 8.53 0.85 -8.10
CA HIS A 251 7.35 0.04 -8.33
C HIS A 251 6.08 0.90 -8.27
N VAL A 252 4.90 0.31 -8.53
CA VAL A 252 3.67 1.09 -8.64
C VAL A 252 2.53 0.40 -7.90
N GLN A 253 1.78 1.17 -7.11
CA GLN A 253 0.48 0.79 -6.59
C GLN A 253 -0.61 1.56 -7.33
N VAL A 254 -1.59 0.84 -7.84
CA VAL A 254 -2.82 1.39 -8.45
C VAL A 254 -4.03 0.64 -7.95
N GLY A 255 -5.20 1.21 -8.13
CA GLY A 255 -6.46 0.59 -7.77
C GLY A 255 -7.49 1.62 -7.38
N LEU A 256 -8.69 1.15 -7.07
CA LEU A 256 -9.83 2.02 -6.78
C LEU A 256 -9.71 2.73 -5.43
N GLU A 257 -8.89 2.21 -4.50
CA GLU A 257 -8.66 2.87 -3.21
C GLU A 257 -8.03 4.26 -3.37
N PRO A 258 -6.89 4.44 -4.03
CA PRO A 258 -6.28 5.75 -4.16
C PRO A 258 -6.86 6.57 -5.32
N TYR A 259 -7.65 5.94 -6.21
CA TYR A 259 -8.11 6.56 -7.45
C TYR A 259 -9.08 7.73 -7.18
N GLY A 260 -8.74 8.89 -7.72
CA GLY A 260 -9.57 10.10 -7.67
C GLY A 260 -9.78 10.77 -9.04
N GLY A 261 -9.50 10.05 -10.13
CA GLY A 261 -9.71 10.55 -11.49
C GLY A 261 -11.19 10.66 -11.86
N ASN A 262 -11.45 11.16 -13.05
CA ASN A 262 -12.80 11.46 -13.56
C ASN A 262 -13.43 10.32 -14.38
N ARG A 263 -12.90 9.11 -14.29
CA ARG A 263 -13.40 7.89 -14.94
C ARG A 263 -13.98 6.94 -13.88
N THR A 264 -14.64 5.89 -14.35
CA THR A 264 -15.08 4.74 -13.52
C THR A 264 -14.38 3.46 -13.96
N PRO A 265 -13.04 3.37 -13.80
CA PRO A 265 -12.28 2.18 -14.18
C PRO A 265 -12.58 1.01 -13.25
N SER A 266 -12.22 -0.20 -13.68
CA SER A 266 -12.03 -1.35 -12.79
C SER A 266 -10.57 -1.41 -12.30
N ASN A 267 -10.30 -2.18 -11.24
CA ASN A 267 -8.93 -2.44 -10.79
C ASN A 267 -8.08 -3.10 -11.89
N VAL A 268 -8.67 -4.04 -12.63
CA VAL A 268 -8.03 -4.73 -13.76
C VAL A 268 -7.60 -3.74 -14.84
N GLU A 269 -8.43 -2.75 -15.18
CA GLU A 269 -8.07 -1.72 -16.16
C GLU A 269 -6.88 -0.90 -15.70
N LEU A 270 -6.86 -0.47 -14.42
CA LEU A 270 -5.74 0.28 -13.85
C LEU A 270 -4.43 -0.53 -13.84
N VAL A 271 -4.48 -1.81 -13.46
CA VAL A 271 -3.33 -2.72 -13.53
C VAL A 271 -2.85 -2.87 -14.99
N THR A 272 -3.77 -3.07 -15.93
CA THR A 272 -3.45 -3.22 -17.35
C THR A 272 -2.80 -1.96 -17.93
N GLU A 273 -3.23 -0.77 -17.53
CA GLU A 273 -2.61 0.50 -17.91
C GLU A 273 -1.15 0.58 -17.44
N VAL A 274 -0.85 0.16 -16.21
CA VAL A 274 0.54 0.09 -15.70
C VAL A 274 1.37 -0.94 -16.46
N VAL A 275 0.80 -2.12 -16.77
CA VAL A 275 1.47 -3.14 -17.60
C VAL A 275 1.82 -2.58 -18.98
N ALA A 276 0.89 -1.84 -19.59
CA ALA A 276 1.13 -1.20 -20.89
C ALA A 276 2.24 -0.12 -20.80
N LEU A 277 2.25 0.63 -19.70
CA LEU A 277 3.27 1.63 -19.43
C LEU A 277 4.65 1.01 -19.21
N ALA A 278 4.75 -0.11 -18.50
CA ALA A 278 5.99 -0.85 -18.31
C ALA A 278 6.61 -1.34 -19.61
N LYS A 279 5.78 -1.77 -20.57
CA LYS A 279 6.23 -2.18 -21.91
C LYS A 279 6.92 -1.04 -22.68
N LYS A 280 6.52 0.21 -22.46
CA LYS A 280 7.14 1.38 -23.08
C LYS A 280 8.62 1.54 -22.68
N TYR A 281 8.99 0.98 -21.52
CA TYR A 281 10.33 1.04 -20.94
C TYR A 281 11.04 -0.32 -20.93
N ASP A 282 10.55 -1.30 -21.70
CA ASP A 282 11.08 -2.66 -21.76
C ASP A 282 11.26 -3.29 -20.37
N ARG A 283 10.40 -2.89 -19.43
CA ARG A 283 10.47 -3.36 -18.05
C ARG A 283 9.56 -4.58 -17.85
N PRO A 284 10.12 -5.77 -17.50
CA PRO A 284 9.30 -6.96 -17.26
C PRO A 284 8.40 -6.78 -16.03
N ILE A 285 7.26 -7.46 -16.03
CA ILE A 285 6.34 -7.48 -14.88
C ILE A 285 6.76 -8.59 -13.92
N ALA A 286 6.84 -8.27 -12.63
CA ALA A 286 7.15 -9.26 -11.60
C ALA A 286 5.97 -10.19 -11.37
N THR A 287 6.23 -11.49 -11.34
CA THR A 287 5.29 -12.45 -10.74
C THR A 287 5.31 -12.32 -9.21
N PRO A 288 4.33 -12.85 -8.47
CA PRO A 288 4.38 -12.86 -7.01
C PRO A 288 5.69 -13.44 -6.44
N ALA A 289 6.19 -14.54 -7.02
CA ALA A 289 7.46 -15.13 -6.60
C ALA A 289 8.67 -14.21 -6.85
N MET A 290 8.70 -13.49 -7.99
CA MET A 290 9.73 -12.49 -8.26
C MET A 290 9.61 -11.31 -7.29
N ALA A 291 8.39 -10.86 -7.01
CA ALA A 291 8.14 -9.78 -6.04
C ALA A 291 8.62 -10.17 -4.64
N ALA A 292 8.30 -11.38 -4.18
CA ALA A 292 8.77 -11.90 -2.91
C ALA A 292 10.32 -11.93 -2.83
N GLY A 293 10.99 -12.31 -3.93
CA GLY A 293 12.45 -12.27 -4.03
C GLY A 293 13.02 -10.86 -3.99
N ILE A 294 12.42 -9.90 -4.74
CA ILE A 294 12.84 -8.49 -4.75
C ILE A 294 12.66 -7.87 -3.37
N LEU A 295 11.55 -8.17 -2.70
CA LEU A 295 11.23 -7.67 -1.37
C LEU A 295 11.98 -8.44 -0.27
N ALA A 296 12.61 -9.58 -0.59
CA ALA A 296 13.21 -10.50 0.38
C ALA A 296 12.23 -10.88 1.50
N LEU A 297 11.00 -11.27 1.15
CA LEU A 297 9.97 -11.64 2.10
C LEU A 297 10.37 -12.89 2.88
N PRO A 298 10.40 -12.86 4.23
CA PRO A 298 10.87 -13.98 5.04
C PRO A 298 9.91 -15.18 5.05
N SER A 299 8.62 -14.94 4.82
CA SER A 299 7.54 -15.93 4.90
C SER A 299 6.76 -16.01 3.59
N TYR A 300 7.41 -16.48 2.50
CA TYR A 300 6.74 -16.66 1.22
C TYR A 300 7.12 -18.01 0.59
N PRO A 301 6.17 -18.78 -0.03
CA PRO A 301 4.72 -18.52 0.05
C PRO A 301 4.18 -18.62 1.48
N VAL A 302 3.13 -17.88 1.78
CA VAL A 302 2.49 -17.97 3.09
C VAL A 302 1.96 -19.39 3.30
N SER A 303 2.24 -19.96 4.47
CA SER A 303 1.81 -21.33 4.80
C SER A 303 0.75 -21.25 5.89
N TYR A 304 -0.51 -21.17 5.50
CA TYR A 304 -1.59 -21.32 6.45
C TYR A 304 -2.00 -22.78 6.56
N VAL A 305 -2.34 -23.21 7.76
CA VAL A 305 -2.91 -24.54 8.00
C VAL A 305 -4.42 -24.42 7.80
N SER A 306 -4.93 -25.15 6.78
CA SER A 306 -6.38 -25.20 6.43
C SER A 306 -7.19 -25.89 7.51
#